data_6a4586ec7e0336e5448d51ab0cd96de7
#
_entry.id   6a4586ec7e0336e5448d51ab0cd96de7
#
_cell.length_a   1.000
_cell.length_b   1.000
_cell.length_c   1.000
_cell.angle_alpha   90.00
_cell.angle_beta   90.00
_cell.angle_gamma   90.00
#
_symmetry.space_group_name_H-M   'P 1'
#
loop_
_entity.id
_entity.type
_entity.pdbx_description
1 polymer ?
#
loop_
_entity_poly.entity_id
_entity_poly.type
_entity_poly.pdbx_seq_one_letter_code
_entity_poly.pdbx_strand_id
1 'polypeptide(L)'
;MNIAITISHAYVPYAYTLLLSLPAHDSAKFQVYVLHRDLTDEDCNVLSSLSKLYDIHVHFICVPVSFSEAFTDTSAPAETCFRLCLPALLPDTLDRILYLEADMIATASLMPLYTLDFAGKKAACTTDASGNISASVLLLNLPLLHDTPDYPSVFRHALADSFDVHNIFRTSICREDLLLLDSLEYNLSATAAFSQYGL
;
A
#
# COMPACT_ATOMS: atom_id res chain seq x y z
N MET A 1 -10.97 -9.18 3.86
CA MET A 1 -10.37 -7.96 3.29
C MET A 1 -8.90 -8.25 2.98
N ASN A 2 -8.43 -7.97 1.76
CA ASN A 2 -7.03 -8.16 1.38
C ASN A 2 -6.30 -6.83 1.56
N ILE A 3 -5.25 -6.82 2.38
CA ILE A 3 -4.44 -5.64 2.70
C ILE A 3 -2.99 -5.93 2.33
N ALA A 4 -2.28 -4.96 1.78
CA ALA A 4 -0.84 -5.04 1.56
C ALA A 4 -0.13 -3.92 2.32
N ILE A 5 1.04 -4.25 2.86
CA ILE A 5 1.99 -3.30 3.45
C ILE A 5 3.39 -3.62 2.95
N THR A 6 4.26 -2.62 2.92
CA THR A 6 5.69 -2.81 2.61
C THR A 6 6.50 -2.32 3.81
N ILE A 7 7.38 -3.17 4.34
CA ILE A 7 8.14 -2.86 5.54
C ILE A 7 9.58 -3.39 5.49
N SER A 8 10.46 -2.71 6.21
CA SER A 8 11.74 -3.24 6.67
C SER A 8 11.63 -3.74 8.13
N HIS A 9 12.66 -4.40 8.63
CA HIS A 9 12.77 -4.82 10.03
C HIS A 9 12.42 -3.68 11.02
N ALA A 10 12.92 -2.47 10.76
CA ALA A 10 12.69 -1.31 11.63
C ALA A 10 11.20 -0.89 11.72
N TYR A 11 10.38 -1.26 10.73
CA TYR A 11 8.96 -0.90 10.67
C TYR A 11 8.00 -1.94 11.26
N VAL A 12 8.51 -3.06 11.77
CA VAL A 12 7.68 -4.12 12.39
C VAL A 12 6.78 -3.59 13.52
N PRO A 13 7.25 -2.74 14.46
CA PRO A 13 6.38 -2.20 15.51
C PRO A 13 5.23 -1.33 14.97
N TYR A 14 5.49 -0.56 13.91
CA TYR A 14 4.47 0.27 13.26
C TYR A 14 3.44 -0.60 12.56
N ALA A 15 3.88 -1.57 11.75
CA ALA A 15 3.01 -2.55 11.10
C ALA A 15 2.14 -3.30 12.11
N TYR A 16 2.72 -3.74 13.23
CA TYR A 16 1.98 -4.39 14.30
C TYR A 16 0.87 -3.50 14.86
N THR A 17 1.16 -2.20 15.07
CA THR A 17 0.19 -1.21 15.56
C THR A 17 -0.93 -0.96 14.57
N LEU A 18 -0.60 -0.78 13.27
CA LEU A 18 -1.58 -0.67 12.20
C LEU A 18 -2.51 -1.89 12.20
N LEU A 19 -1.93 -3.10 12.18
CA LEU A 19 -2.71 -4.34 12.09
C LEU A 19 -3.61 -4.55 13.32
N LEU A 20 -3.18 -4.12 14.51
CA LEU A 20 -4.01 -4.13 15.73
C LEU A 20 -5.19 -3.16 15.65
N SER A 21 -5.06 -2.05 14.91
CA SER A 21 -6.13 -1.06 14.79
C SER A 21 -7.28 -1.55 13.90
N LEU A 22 -7.05 -2.49 12.98
CA LEU A 22 -8.05 -2.97 12.03
C LEU A 22 -9.25 -3.65 12.70
N PRO A 23 -9.07 -4.66 13.58
CA PRO A 23 -10.21 -5.38 14.19
C PRO A 23 -10.96 -4.52 15.21
N ALA A 24 -10.47 -3.35 15.58
CA ALA A 24 -11.21 -2.42 16.43
C ALA A 24 -12.42 -1.81 15.70
N HIS A 25 -12.40 -1.79 14.37
CA HIS A 25 -13.41 -1.12 13.54
C HIS A 25 -14.13 -2.06 12.55
N ASP A 26 -13.53 -3.20 12.24
CA ASP A 26 -14.07 -4.17 11.29
C ASP A 26 -14.01 -5.58 11.86
N SER A 27 -15.13 -6.30 11.78
CA SER A 27 -15.22 -7.74 12.10
C SER A 27 -14.89 -8.62 10.88
N ALA A 28 -14.05 -8.12 9.97
CA ALA A 28 -13.70 -8.83 8.76
C ALA A 28 -12.56 -9.82 8.99
N LYS A 29 -12.46 -10.82 8.11
CA LYS A 29 -11.26 -11.63 7.97
C LYS A 29 -10.23 -10.84 7.16
N PHE A 30 -9.04 -10.65 7.73
CA PHE A 30 -7.95 -9.92 7.07
C PHE A 30 -6.92 -10.88 6.51
N GLN A 31 -6.63 -10.76 5.21
CA GLN A 31 -5.49 -11.38 4.54
C GLN A 31 -4.46 -10.28 4.31
N VAL A 32 -3.35 -10.32 5.05
CA VAL A 32 -2.33 -9.26 5.03
C VAL A 32 -1.10 -9.75 4.29
N TYR A 33 -0.77 -9.11 3.19
CA TYR A 33 0.41 -9.39 2.37
C TYR A 33 1.52 -8.41 2.75
N VAL A 34 2.58 -8.93 3.35
CA VAL A 34 3.74 -8.15 3.84
C VAL A 34 4.89 -8.33 2.84
N LEU A 35 5.19 -7.28 2.08
CA LEU A 35 6.33 -7.25 1.18
C LEU A 35 7.56 -6.75 1.93
N HIS A 36 8.65 -7.51 1.87
CA HIS A 36 9.87 -7.22 2.63
C HIS A 36 11.13 -7.78 1.96
N ARG A 37 12.30 -7.43 2.52
CA ARG A 37 13.59 -8.04 2.15
C ARG A 37 14.45 -8.47 3.33
N ASP A 38 14.25 -7.87 4.50
CA ASP A 38 15.14 -7.97 5.65
C ASP A 38 14.45 -8.46 6.93
N LEU A 39 13.19 -8.91 6.85
CA LEU A 39 12.50 -9.46 8.02
C LEU A 39 13.16 -10.78 8.46
N THR A 40 13.37 -10.87 9.77
CA THR A 40 13.82 -12.08 10.44
C THR A 40 12.66 -13.03 10.76
N ASP A 41 12.98 -14.29 11.11
CA ASP A 41 11.96 -15.23 11.60
C ASP A 41 11.24 -14.70 12.86
N GLU A 42 11.95 -13.95 13.72
CA GLU A 42 11.34 -13.33 14.90
C GLU A 42 10.31 -12.27 14.51
N ASP A 43 10.62 -11.41 13.54
CA ASP A 43 9.71 -10.42 13.00
C ASP A 43 8.43 -11.06 12.43
N CYS A 44 8.63 -12.11 11.63
CA CYS A 44 7.52 -12.88 11.05
C CYS A 44 6.67 -13.52 12.14
N ASN A 45 7.28 -14.05 13.20
CA ASN A 45 6.56 -14.63 14.34
C ASN A 45 5.77 -13.59 15.11
N VAL A 46 6.32 -12.39 15.32
CA VAL A 46 5.64 -11.26 15.98
C VAL A 46 4.37 -10.91 15.22
N LEU A 47 4.47 -10.66 13.91
CA LEU A 47 3.30 -10.29 13.09
C LEU A 47 2.29 -11.45 12.98
N SER A 48 2.75 -12.68 12.81
CA SER A 48 1.89 -13.87 12.74
C SER A 48 1.14 -14.14 14.04
N SER A 49 1.65 -13.65 15.18
CA SER A 49 1.00 -13.83 16.49
C SER A 49 -0.40 -13.19 16.57
N LEU A 50 -0.67 -12.20 15.71
CA LEU A 50 -1.98 -11.56 15.60
C LEU A 50 -3.10 -12.53 15.24
N SER A 51 -2.79 -13.60 14.50
CA SER A 51 -3.75 -14.65 14.16
C SER A 51 -4.31 -15.41 15.36
N LYS A 52 -3.63 -15.35 16.51
CA LYS A 52 -4.08 -15.99 17.75
C LYS A 52 -5.18 -15.20 18.48
N LEU A 53 -5.29 -13.91 18.20
CA LEU A 53 -6.19 -12.98 18.89
C LEU A 53 -7.30 -12.47 17.97
N TYR A 54 -7.01 -12.39 16.66
CA TYR A 54 -7.88 -11.80 15.67
C TYR A 54 -7.88 -12.62 14.39
N ASP A 55 -8.88 -12.48 13.53
CA ASP A 55 -8.94 -13.15 12.22
C ASP A 55 -8.03 -12.41 11.19
N ILE A 56 -6.74 -12.29 11.56
CA ILE A 56 -5.68 -11.67 10.75
C ILE A 56 -4.70 -12.76 10.32
N HIS A 57 -4.58 -13.01 9.02
CA HIS A 57 -3.66 -13.98 8.44
C HIS A 57 -2.59 -13.24 7.66
N VAL A 58 -1.33 -13.40 8.07
CA VAL A 58 -0.20 -12.69 7.47
C VAL A 58 0.52 -13.59 6.48
N HIS A 59 0.72 -13.09 5.26
CA HIS A 59 1.46 -13.72 4.17
C HIS A 59 2.72 -12.90 3.89
N PHE A 60 3.89 -13.48 4.13
CA PHE A 60 5.17 -12.80 3.88
C PHE A 60 5.63 -13.05 2.45
N ILE A 61 5.95 -11.97 1.74
CA ILE A 61 6.47 -12.00 0.38
C ILE A 61 7.85 -11.35 0.38
N CYS A 62 8.89 -12.20 0.29
CA CYS A 62 10.24 -11.69 0.09
C CYS A 62 10.37 -11.17 -1.34
N VAL A 63 10.55 -9.85 -1.50
CA VAL A 63 10.66 -9.22 -2.82
C VAL A 63 11.93 -9.70 -3.52
N PRO A 64 11.85 -10.26 -4.75
CA PRO A 64 13.02 -10.75 -5.48
C PRO A 64 14.05 -9.66 -5.72
N VAL A 65 15.34 -10.04 -5.74
CA VAL A 65 16.47 -9.11 -5.98
C VAL A 65 16.29 -8.35 -7.29
N SER A 66 15.80 -9.02 -8.34
CA SER A 66 15.55 -8.40 -9.64
C SER A 66 14.58 -7.20 -9.60
N PHE A 67 13.63 -7.21 -8.66
CA PHE A 67 12.75 -6.06 -8.45
C PHE A 67 13.45 -4.96 -7.64
N SER A 68 14.24 -5.31 -6.63
CA SER A 68 14.92 -4.30 -5.79
C SER A 68 16.09 -3.63 -6.52
N GLU A 69 16.79 -4.35 -7.40
CA GLU A 69 17.86 -3.77 -8.24
C GLU A 69 17.33 -2.68 -9.18
N ALA A 70 16.07 -2.78 -9.59
CA ALA A 70 15.41 -1.72 -10.36
C ALA A 70 15.28 -0.40 -9.60
N PHE A 71 15.44 -0.41 -8.26
CA PHE A 71 15.25 0.74 -7.37
C PHE A 71 16.54 1.22 -6.67
N THR A 72 17.72 0.70 -7.05
CA THR A 72 18.98 1.02 -6.36
C THR A 72 19.46 2.46 -6.56
N ASP A 73 19.08 3.10 -7.66
CA ASP A 73 19.52 4.46 -8.00
C ASP A 73 18.60 5.56 -7.42
N THR A 74 17.77 5.20 -6.42
CA THR A 74 16.75 6.09 -5.88
C THR A 74 17.16 6.65 -4.53
N SER A 75 16.76 7.88 -4.23
CA SER A 75 16.93 8.48 -2.89
C SER A 75 15.91 7.97 -1.87
N ALA A 76 14.87 7.27 -2.33
CA ALA A 76 13.84 6.68 -1.46
C ALA A 76 14.25 5.28 -0.99
N PRO A 77 13.86 4.85 0.22
CA PRO A 77 14.02 3.47 0.64
C PRO A 77 13.39 2.50 -0.36
N ALA A 78 14.08 1.40 -0.68
CA ALA A 78 13.60 0.41 -1.66
C ALA A 78 12.21 -0.14 -1.30
N GLU A 79 11.92 -0.29 -0.01
CA GLU A 79 10.64 -0.76 0.52
C GLU A 79 9.47 0.15 0.08
N THR A 80 9.72 1.46 0.01
CA THR A 80 8.73 2.43 -0.49
C THR A 80 8.31 2.13 -1.93
N CYS A 81 9.21 1.53 -2.72
CA CYS A 81 8.97 1.19 -4.12
C CYS A 81 8.28 -0.16 -4.29
N PHE A 82 8.34 -1.05 -3.30
CA PHE A 82 7.76 -2.40 -3.42
C PHE A 82 6.24 -2.39 -3.66
N ARG A 83 5.53 -1.35 -3.23
CA ARG A 83 4.09 -1.17 -3.55
C ARG A 83 3.81 -1.22 -5.05
N LEU A 84 4.77 -0.82 -5.85
CA LEU A 84 4.67 -0.82 -7.30
C LEU A 84 4.73 -2.25 -7.89
N CYS A 85 5.30 -3.19 -7.14
CA CYS A 85 5.42 -4.58 -7.54
C CYS A 85 4.19 -5.42 -7.15
N LEU A 86 3.23 -4.85 -6.40
CA LEU A 86 2.07 -5.58 -5.90
C LEU A 86 1.34 -6.38 -6.97
N PRO A 87 0.97 -5.82 -8.15
CA PRO A 87 0.28 -6.62 -9.16
C PRO A 87 1.08 -7.81 -9.67
N ALA A 88 2.42 -7.73 -9.68
CA ALA A 88 3.28 -8.80 -10.16
C ALA A 88 3.62 -9.86 -9.09
N LEU A 89 3.44 -9.55 -7.81
CA LEU A 89 3.83 -10.41 -6.68
C LEU A 89 2.65 -11.03 -5.93
N LEU A 90 1.45 -10.48 -6.14
CA LEU A 90 0.23 -10.99 -5.51
C LEU A 90 -0.39 -12.13 -6.33
N PRO A 91 -1.17 -13.02 -5.70
CA PRO A 91 -1.90 -14.05 -6.42
C PRO A 91 -2.88 -13.46 -7.46
N ASP A 92 -2.88 -14.00 -8.69
CA ASP A 92 -3.78 -13.59 -9.78
C ASP A 92 -5.27 -13.76 -9.44
N THR A 93 -5.57 -14.53 -8.40
CA THR A 93 -6.95 -14.75 -7.93
C THR A 93 -7.54 -13.59 -7.16
N LEU A 94 -6.73 -12.58 -6.81
CA LEU A 94 -7.19 -11.40 -6.10
C LEU A 94 -7.80 -10.39 -7.08
N ASP A 95 -9.00 -9.91 -6.79
CA ASP A 95 -9.67 -8.87 -7.57
C ASP A 95 -9.22 -7.46 -7.16
N ARG A 96 -8.89 -7.28 -5.87
CA ARG A 96 -8.45 -6.02 -5.30
C ARG A 96 -7.53 -6.19 -4.11
N ILE A 97 -6.74 -5.17 -3.84
CA ILE A 97 -5.88 -5.06 -2.68
C ILE A 97 -5.91 -3.63 -2.14
N LEU A 98 -6.06 -3.47 -0.83
CA LEU A 98 -5.89 -2.19 -0.15
C LEU A 98 -4.46 -2.09 0.37
N TYR A 99 -3.65 -1.22 -0.23
CA TYR A 99 -2.31 -0.89 0.26
C TYR A 99 -2.39 0.22 1.29
N LEU A 100 -1.70 0.03 2.41
CA LEU A 100 -1.54 1.02 3.48
C LEU A 100 -0.06 1.17 3.83
N GLU A 101 0.41 2.38 4.10
CA GLU A 101 1.70 2.58 4.75
C GLU A 101 1.65 2.07 6.19
N ALA A 102 2.76 1.47 6.66
CA ALA A 102 2.80 0.76 7.93
C ALA A 102 2.71 1.67 9.17
N ASP A 103 3.00 2.95 9.03
CA ASP A 103 2.97 3.96 10.10
C ASP A 103 1.61 4.66 10.25
N MET A 104 0.55 4.00 9.80
CA MET A 104 -0.83 4.45 9.91
C MET A 104 -1.58 3.78 11.06
N ILE A 105 -2.73 4.34 11.41
CA ILE A 105 -3.72 3.76 12.34
C ILE A 105 -5.10 3.89 11.71
N ALA A 106 -5.84 2.78 11.65
CA ALA A 106 -7.25 2.82 11.29
C ALA A 106 -8.06 3.39 12.46
N THR A 107 -8.83 4.44 12.20
CA THR A 107 -9.69 5.12 13.20
C THR A 107 -11.18 4.90 12.92
N ALA A 108 -11.50 4.23 11.81
CA ALA A 108 -12.85 3.87 11.40
C ALA A 108 -12.80 2.60 10.53
N SER A 109 -13.98 2.07 10.19
CA SER A 109 -14.11 0.92 9.27
C SER A 109 -13.49 1.23 7.90
N LEU A 110 -12.68 0.30 7.40
CA LEU A 110 -12.12 0.34 6.04
C LEU A 110 -13.03 -0.30 5.00
N MET A 111 -14.15 -0.92 5.40
CA MET A 111 -15.07 -1.59 4.47
C MET A 111 -15.65 -0.67 3.41
N PRO A 112 -16.06 0.59 3.71
CA PRO A 112 -16.54 1.52 2.69
C PRO A 112 -15.49 1.79 1.60
N LEU A 113 -14.22 1.97 2.00
CA LEU A 113 -13.11 2.11 1.05
C LEU A 113 -12.87 0.82 0.29
N TYR A 114 -12.77 -0.32 1.00
CA TYR A 114 -12.44 -1.60 0.39
C TYR A 114 -13.49 -2.07 -0.64
N THR A 115 -14.77 -1.77 -0.41
CA THR A 115 -15.87 -2.16 -1.31
C THR A 115 -16.21 -1.11 -2.36
N LEU A 116 -15.44 -0.03 -2.43
CA LEU A 116 -15.65 1.04 -3.39
C LEU A 116 -15.75 0.50 -4.83
N ASP A 117 -16.70 1.01 -5.60
CA ASP A 117 -16.76 0.76 -7.03
C ASP A 117 -15.66 1.58 -7.74
N PHE A 118 -14.79 0.90 -8.45
CA PHE A 118 -13.73 1.55 -9.21
C PHE A 118 -14.23 2.40 -10.39
N ALA A 119 -15.48 2.25 -10.80
CA ALA A 119 -16.05 2.92 -11.98
C ALA A 119 -15.17 2.76 -13.24
N GLY A 120 -14.57 1.56 -13.41
CA GLY A 120 -13.65 1.26 -14.50
C GLY A 120 -12.23 1.81 -14.34
N LYS A 121 -11.89 2.39 -13.18
CA LYS A 121 -10.55 2.91 -12.88
C LYS A 121 -9.61 1.82 -12.43
N LYS A 122 -8.29 2.03 -12.59
CA LYS A 122 -7.24 1.10 -12.19
C LYS A 122 -6.91 1.16 -10.70
N ALA A 123 -7.08 2.34 -10.10
CA ALA A 123 -6.83 2.52 -8.67
C ALA A 123 -7.67 3.66 -8.09
N ALA A 124 -7.88 3.62 -6.76
CA ALA A 124 -8.33 4.75 -5.98
C ALA A 124 -7.20 5.19 -5.04
N CYS A 125 -6.99 6.49 -4.91
CA CYS A 125 -5.91 7.08 -4.12
C CYS A 125 -6.32 8.46 -3.57
N THR A 126 -5.59 8.94 -2.55
CA THR A 126 -5.73 10.30 -2.03
C THR A 126 -4.79 11.27 -2.72
N THR A 127 -4.90 12.56 -2.38
CA THR A 127 -3.93 13.58 -2.75
C THR A 127 -3.28 14.17 -1.50
N ASP A 128 -2.06 14.71 -1.65
CA ASP A 128 -1.43 15.53 -0.62
C ASP A 128 -2.04 16.96 -0.58
N ALA A 129 -1.59 17.78 0.36
CA ALA A 129 -2.03 19.17 0.51
C ALA A 129 -1.76 20.06 -0.73
N SER A 130 -0.82 19.65 -1.59
CA SER A 130 -0.47 20.33 -2.85
C SER A 130 -1.28 19.80 -4.05
N GLY A 131 -2.15 18.81 -3.83
CA GLY A 131 -2.94 18.18 -4.88
C GLY A 131 -2.18 17.12 -5.70
N ASN A 132 -0.97 16.72 -5.28
CA ASN A 132 -0.25 15.60 -5.87
C ASN A 132 -0.83 14.28 -5.37
N ILE A 133 -0.74 13.25 -6.21
CA ILE A 133 -1.21 11.91 -5.85
C ILE A 133 -0.38 11.39 -4.68
N SER A 134 -1.06 10.95 -3.62
CA SER A 134 -0.44 10.24 -2.50
C SER A 134 -0.55 8.74 -2.70
N ALA A 135 0.57 8.05 -2.55
CA ALA A 135 0.65 6.59 -2.65
C ALA A 135 0.60 5.90 -1.28
N SER A 136 0.22 6.61 -0.21
CA SER A 136 0.18 6.09 1.15
C SER A 136 -1.04 5.20 1.41
N VAL A 137 -2.17 5.51 0.75
CA VAL A 137 -3.40 4.71 0.75
C VAL A 137 -3.80 4.48 -0.70
N LEU A 138 -3.81 3.21 -1.14
CA LEU A 138 -4.16 2.83 -2.50
C LEU A 138 -5.12 1.65 -2.48
N LEU A 139 -6.27 1.79 -3.11
CA LEU A 139 -7.07 0.62 -3.47
C LEU A 139 -6.80 0.28 -4.93
N LEU A 140 -6.23 -0.89 -5.20
CA LEU A 140 -5.81 -1.33 -6.53
C LEU A 140 -6.83 -2.31 -7.14
N ASN A 141 -7.19 -2.07 -8.39
CA ASN A 141 -7.97 -2.98 -9.24
C ASN A 141 -6.99 -3.90 -9.96
N LEU A 142 -6.71 -5.08 -9.36
CA LEU A 142 -5.67 -5.97 -9.84
C LEU A 142 -5.93 -6.51 -11.26
N PRO A 143 -7.14 -6.94 -11.65
CA PRO A 143 -7.42 -7.37 -13.00
C PRO A 143 -7.05 -6.33 -14.07
N LEU A 144 -7.44 -5.06 -13.86
CA LEU A 144 -7.10 -4.00 -14.82
C LEU A 144 -5.62 -3.65 -14.85
N LEU A 145 -4.91 -3.85 -13.74
CA LEU A 145 -3.46 -3.64 -13.66
C LEU A 145 -2.69 -4.79 -14.34
N HIS A 146 -3.15 -6.04 -14.20
CA HIS A 146 -2.58 -7.19 -14.89
C HIS A 146 -2.74 -7.08 -16.43
N ASP A 147 -3.87 -6.55 -16.89
CA ASP A 147 -4.15 -6.34 -18.30
C ASP A 147 -3.41 -5.13 -18.90
N THR A 148 -2.70 -4.34 -18.07
CA THR A 148 -1.93 -3.20 -18.55
C THR A 148 -0.63 -3.70 -19.17
N PRO A 149 -0.43 -3.57 -20.51
CA PRO A 149 0.80 -4.01 -21.18
C PRO A 149 2.00 -3.31 -20.53
N ASP A 150 3.09 -4.06 -20.35
CA ASP A 150 4.36 -3.53 -19.85
C ASP A 150 4.33 -2.93 -18.43
N TYR A 151 3.35 -3.29 -17.58
CA TYR A 151 3.33 -2.81 -16.20
C TYR A 151 4.71 -2.90 -15.51
N PRO A 152 5.49 -3.99 -15.62
CA PRO A 152 6.85 -4.05 -15.12
C PRO A 152 7.85 -3.17 -15.85
N SER A 153 7.67 -2.89 -17.16
CA SER A 153 8.58 -2.05 -17.94
C SER A 153 8.28 -0.57 -17.79
N VAL A 154 7.03 -0.20 -17.58
CA VAL A 154 6.61 1.15 -17.23
C VAL A 154 7.32 1.60 -15.95
N PHE A 155 7.50 0.69 -14.97
CA PHE A 155 8.30 0.97 -13.78
C PHE A 155 9.76 1.27 -14.08
N ARG A 156 10.39 0.50 -14.97
CA ARG A 156 11.80 0.74 -15.34
C ARG A 156 12.00 2.06 -16.06
N HIS A 157 11.04 2.51 -16.87
CA HIS A 157 11.13 3.80 -17.57
C HIS A 157 10.84 4.98 -16.63
N ALA A 158 9.87 4.83 -15.74
CA ALA A 158 9.58 5.87 -14.73
C ALA A 158 10.75 6.09 -13.76
N LEU A 159 11.59 5.06 -13.54
CA LEU A 159 12.79 5.13 -12.70
C LEU A 159 13.94 5.91 -13.36
N ALA A 160 13.99 5.99 -14.71
CA ALA A 160 15.10 6.59 -15.43
C ALA A 160 15.09 8.14 -15.44
N ASP A 161 13.92 8.78 -15.20
CA ASP A 161 13.73 10.22 -15.47
C ASP A 161 13.67 11.17 -14.25
N SER A 162 14.01 10.72 -13.07
CA SER A 162 13.94 11.46 -11.78
C SER A 162 12.93 10.90 -10.78
N PHE A 163 13.48 10.44 -9.67
CA PHE A 163 12.80 9.57 -8.75
C PHE A 163 11.97 10.32 -7.71
N ASP A 164 10.67 10.34 -7.93
CA ASP A 164 9.68 10.59 -6.91
C ASP A 164 8.64 9.44 -6.98
N VAL A 165 8.52 8.66 -5.90
CA VAL A 165 7.56 7.53 -5.82
C VAL A 165 6.14 7.98 -6.14
N HIS A 166 5.78 9.20 -5.73
CA HIS A 166 4.50 9.81 -6.06
C HIS A 166 4.38 10.10 -7.57
N ASN A 167 5.50 10.40 -8.22
CA ASN A 167 5.57 10.65 -9.65
C ASN A 167 5.46 9.38 -10.49
N ILE A 168 5.94 8.23 -9.99
CA ILE A 168 5.83 6.94 -10.69
C ILE A 168 4.38 6.53 -10.84
N PHE A 169 3.59 6.63 -9.78
CA PHE A 169 2.16 6.36 -9.86
C PHE A 169 1.48 7.29 -10.89
N ARG A 170 1.91 8.54 -10.94
CA ARG A 170 1.39 9.55 -11.87
C ARG A 170 1.80 9.31 -13.33
N THR A 171 2.96 8.72 -13.58
CA THR A 171 3.46 8.43 -14.95
C THR A 171 3.07 7.05 -15.43
N SER A 172 2.92 6.08 -14.52
CA SER A 172 2.58 4.69 -14.85
C SER A 172 1.07 4.43 -14.93
N ILE A 173 0.29 5.22 -14.18
CA ILE A 173 -1.17 5.20 -14.22
C ILE A 173 -1.61 6.62 -14.56
N CYS A 174 -2.24 6.80 -15.70
CA CYS A 174 -2.75 8.12 -16.10
C CYS A 174 -3.73 8.64 -15.04
N ARG A 175 -3.72 9.96 -14.76
CA ARG A 175 -4.64 10.55 -13.78
C ARG A 175 -6.11 10.23 -14.07
N GLU A 176 -6.46 10.04 -15.32
CA GLU A 176 -7.78 9.61 -15.78
C GLU A 176 -8.13 8.18 -15.39
N ASP A 177 -7.13 7.34 -15.09
CA ASP A 177 -7.30 5.96 -14.60
C ASP A 177 -7.42 5.89 -13.06
N LEU A 178 -7.38 7.03 -12.37
CA LEU A 178 -7.46 7.12 -10.93
C LEU A 178 -8.81 7.66 -10.46
N LEU A 179 -9.32 7.07 -9.39
CA LEU A 179 -10.41 7.60 -8.60
C LEU A 179 -9.81 8.35 -7.40
N LEU A 180 -10.07 9.66 -7.31
CA LEU A 180 -9.54 10.46 -6.21
C LEU A 180 -10.46 10.38 -4.99
N LEU A 181 -9.86 10.08 -3.84
CA LEU A 181 -10.50 9.98 -2.54
C LEU A 181 -10.29 11.26 -1.74
N ASP A 182 -11.19 11.53 -0.79
CA ASP A 182 -10.99 12.60 0.18
C ASP A 182 -9.84 12.26 1.14
N SER A 183 -8.78 13.06 1.12
CA SER A 183 -7.61 12.85 1.95
C SER A 183 -7.86 13.08 3.45
N LEU A 184 -8.88 13.85 3.80
CA LEU A 184 -9.26 14.07 5.20
C LEU A 184 -9.94 12.85 5.81
N GLU A 185 -10.62 12.06 4.97
CA GLU A 185 -11.29 10.85 5.40
C GLU A 185 -10.34 9.64 5.35
N TYR A 186 -9.56 9.51 4.27
CA TYR A 186 -8.82 8.27 3.99
C TYR A 186 -7.30 8.36 4.18
N ASN A 187 -6.74 9.55 4.41
CA ASN A 187 -5.29 9.74 4.60
C ASN A 187 -4.99 11.02 5.38
N LEU A 188 -5.62 11.19 6.53
CA LEU A 188 -5.41 12.35 7.38
C LEU A 188 -4.01 12.31 8.01
N SER A 189 -3.12 13.22 7.60
CA SER A 189 -1.82 13.37 8.24
C SER A 189 -1.94 14.14 9.57
N ALA A 190 -1.02 13.87 10.52
CA ALA A 190 -0.97 14.61 11.77
C ALA A 190 -0.86 16.14 11.53
N THR A 191 -0.05 16.56 10.56
CA THR A 191 0.09 17.99 10.18
C THR A 191 -1.23 18.58 9.69
N ALA A 192 -1.98 17.85 8.86
CA ALA A 192 -3.29 18.32 8.39
C ALA A 192 -4.31 18.36 9.54
N ALA A 193 -4.29 17.39 10.46
CA ALA A 193 -5.14 17.39 11.64
C ALA A 193 -4.86 18.59 12.53
N PHE A 194 -3.59 18.90 12.82
CA PHE A 194 -3.22 20.09 13.58
C PHE A 194 -3.70 21.39 12.91
N SER A 195 -3.54 21.52 11.61
CA SER A 195 -3.92 22.74 10.91
C SER A 195 -5.44 22.93 10.83
N GLN A 196 -6.20 21.85 10.72
CA GLN A 196 -7.64 21.90 10.52
C GLN A 196 -8.45 21.89 11.82
N TYR A 197 -7.99 21.14 12.83
CA TYR A 197 -8.74 20.92 14.07
C TYR A 197 -8.13 21.63 15.28
N GLY A 198 -6.97 22.28 15.14
CA GLY A 198 -6.30 22.99 16.22
C GLY A 198 -5.78 22.07 17.34
N LEU A 199 -5.48 20.80 17.02
CA LEU A 199 -4.98 19.82 17.98
C LEU A 199 -3.48 19.93 18.19
#